data_da40f3ddf5d982d068b66d9297d3fb75
#
_entry.id   da40f3ddf5d982d068b66d9297d3fb75
#
_cell.length_a   1.000
_cell.length_b   1.000
_cell.length_c   1.000
_cell.angle_alpha   90.00
_cell.angle_beta   90.00
_cell.angle_gamma   90.00
#
_symmetry.space_group_name_H-M   'P 1'
#
loop_
_entity.id
_entity.type
_entity.pdbx_description
1 polymer ?
#
loop_
_entity_poly.entity_id
_entity_poly.type
_entity_poly.pdbx_seq_one_letter_code
_entity_poly.pdbx_strand_id
1 'polypeptide(L)'
;MKKRHRTLVLALACVAAGNVSAQQPSGQQPPRPGSGLQRLLDAELARFPAKAGVWVKNLTTGEEAAVHADDTFNSASVIKIPVMVLAFQMADKGELSLAQRVTINAADFRGGSGVFRYNDPGLQPTLRDVLLQMIITSDNTATDIAIAKVGGVDRVNAWLASNGYTDALRLNMTTADLFAKYGALPQGSNANDKTNNDRGYWLGVMTPRATGRLIESIQRCNDKTASSPALAAQKSCADMVRMMRAQQSGARRLPHFLNVPVAHKTGDFPPVLANDVGIVFARSGPIVISFFTNAIEGPYAEAEDRIGRVAQLIVEYFDGAQ
;
A
#
# COMPACT_ATOMS: atom_id res chain seq x y z
N MET A 1 22.91 70.69 58.43
CA MET A 1 23.51 69.58 57.68
C MET A 1 22.85 68.29 58.11
N LYS A 2 21.88 67.77 57.33
CA LYS A 2 21.05 66.59 57.65
C LYS A 2 21.59 65.34 56.88
N LYS A 3 22.10 64.40 57.60
CA LYS A 3 22.47 63.05 57.03
C LYS A 3 21.24 62.21 56.78
N ARG A 4 21.01 61.75 55.54
CA ARG A 4 19.95 60.80 55.18
C ARG A 4 20.55 59.42 55.18
N HIS A 5 20.03 58.50 56.01
CA HIS A 5 20.30 57.09 55.98
C HIS A 5 19.49 56.45 54.82
N ARG A 6 20.15 55.70 53.97
CA ARG A 6 19.48 54.83 52.96
C ARG A 6 19.42 53.40 53.50
N THR A 7 18.23 52.93 53.74
CA THR A 7 17.97 51.55 54.10
C THR A 7 17.97 50.69 52.81
N LEU A 8 18.78 49.66 52.77
CA LEU A 8 18.89 48.68 51.69
C LEU A 8 17.89 47.57 51.97
N VAL A 9 16.88 47.40 51.12
CA VAL A 9 15.94 46.27 51.16
C VAL A 9 16.44 45.19 50.23
N LEU A 10 16.81 44.02 50.77
CA LEU A 10 17.19 42.83 50.02
C LEU A 10 15.88 42.10 49.63
N ALA A 11 15.54 42.06 48.34
CA ALA A 11 14.49 41.25 47.83
C ALA A 11 15.03 39.83 47.48
N LEU A 12 14.53 38.82 48.19
CA LEU A 12 14.82 37.42 47.92
C LEU A 12 13.88 36.98 46.77
N ALA A 13 14.46 36.72 45.60
CA ALA A 13 13.72 36.12 44.50
C ALA A 13 13.75 34.61 44.66
N CYS A 14 12.58 34.00 44.98
CA CYS A 14 12.37 32.55 44.87
C CYS A 14 12.25 32.16 43.39
N VAL A 15 13.23 31.48 42.85
CA VAL A 15 13.15 30.80 41.54
C VAL A 15 12.39 29.51 41.71
N ALA A 16 11.14 29.49 41.29
CA ALA A 16 10.39 28.23 41.14
C ALA A 16 10.91 27.46 39.92
N ALA A 17 11.60 26.38 40.15
CA ALA A 17 11.95 25.43 39.11
C ALA A 17 10.69 24.71 38.63
N GLY A 18 10.11 25.17 37.54
CA GLY A 18 9.06 24.46 36.82
C GLY A 18 9.64 23.21 36.14
N ASN A 19 9.27 22.03 36.61
CA ASN A 19 9.53 20.78 35.92
C ASN A 19 8.75 20.79 34.60
N VAL A 20 9.39 21.08 33.50
CA VAL A 20 8.89 20.84 32.17
C VAL A 20 9.05 19.33 31.91
N SER A 21 7.99 18.57 32.16
CA SER A 21 7.89 17.20 31.69
C SER A 21 7.89 17.22 30.16
N ALA A 22 8.99 16.87 29.53
CA ALA A 22 9.04 16.58 28.11
C ALA A 22 8.10 15.39 27.84
N GLN A 23 6.95 15.64 27.23
CA GLN A 23 6.12 14.60 26.66
C GLN A 23 6.92 13.91 25.56
N GLN A 24 7.40 12.69 25.85
CA GLN A 24 7.94 11.80 24.83
C GLN A 24 6.84 11.58 23.76
N PRO A 25 7.19 11.62 22.46
CA PRO A 25 6.26 11.24 21.41
C PRO A 25 5.80 9.81 21.71
N SER A 26 4.50 9.58 21.60
CA SER A 26 3.84 8.28 21.80
C SER A 26 4.52 7.24 20.93
N GLY A 27 5.51 6.55 21.48
CA GLY A 27 6.20 5.45 20.85
C GLY A 27 5.18 4.38 20.54
N GLN A 28 5.05 4.03 19.27
CA GLN A 28 4.32 2.85 18.83
C GLN A 28 4.95 1.67 19.56
N GLN A 29 4.18 1.04 20.46
CA GLN A 29 4.62 -0.21 21.08
C GLN A 29 4.91 -1.21 19.96
N PRO A 30 6.11 -1.82 19.92
CA PRO A 30 6.36 -2.96 19.03
C PRO A 30 5.31 -4.05 19.33
N PRO A 31 4.91 -4.85 18.33
CA PRO A 31 3.97 -5.95 18.55
C PRO A 31 4.47 -6.79 19.72
N ARG A 32 3.55 -7.13 20.66
CA ARG A 32 3.93 -7.90 21.85
C ARG A 32 4.53 -9.23 21.41
N PRO A 33 5.78 -9.56 21.79
CA PRO A 33 6.35 -10.85 21.49
C PRO A 33 5.45 -11.93 22.10
N GLY A 34 4.85 -12.79 21.27
CA GLY A 34 4.16 -13.98 21.75
C GLY A 34 2.67 -14.07 21.53
N SER A 35 2.00 -13.17 20.77
CA SER A 35 0.60 -13.44 20.36
C SER A 35 0.52 -14.70 19.51
N GLY A 36 -0.62 -15.40 19.55
CA GLY A 36 -0.84 -16.60 18.73
C GLY A 36 -0.64 -16.29 17.23
N LEU A 37 -1.15 -15.15 16.80
CA LEU A 37 -1.00 -14.65 15.44
C LEU A 37 0.47 -14.43 15.06
N GLN A 38 1.28 -13.81 15.95
CA GLN A 38 2.70 -13.58 15.66
C GLN A 38 3.44 -14.90 15.48
N ARG A 39 3.24 -15.88 16.38
CA ARG A 39 3.88 -17.20 16.26
C ARG A 39 3.47 -17.93 14.98
N LEU A 40 2.20 -17.83 14.56
CA LEU A 40 1.72 -18.37 13.28
C LEU A 40 2.48 -17.76 12.11
N LEU A 41 2.56 -16.42 12.05
CA LEU A 41 3.26 -15.74 10.95
C LEU A 41 4.75 -16.06 10.94
N ASP A 42 5.42 -16.09 12.10
CA ASP A 42 6.84 -16.43 12.20
C ASP A 42 7.11 -17.84 11.67
N ALA A 43 6.25 -18.81 12.01
CA ALA A 43 6.40 -20.20 11.56
C ALA A 43 6.17 -20.36 10.06
N GLU A 44 5.18 -19.67 9.49
CA GLU A 44 4.88 -19.76 8.05
C GLU A 44 5.93 -19.04 7.20
N LEU A 45 6.39 -17.86 7.63
CA LEU A 45 7.37 -17.10 6.87
C LEU A 45 8.79 -17.67 6.97
N ALA A 46 9.15 -18.31 8.06
CA ALA A 46 10.44 -19.01 8.18
C ALA A 46 10.66 -20.09 7.12
N ARG A 47 9.58 -20.62 6.55
CA ARG A 47 9.60 -21.68 5.51
C ARG A 47 9.13 -21.17 4.15
N PHE A 48 8.95 -19.86 3.99
CA PHE A 48 8.45 -19.31 2.74
C PHE A 48 9.57 -19.29 1.69
N PRO A 49 9.35 -19.79 0.46
CA PRO A 49 10.40 -19.93 -0.56
C PRO A 49 10.68 -18.60 -1.28
N ALA A 50 10.85 -17.52 -0.52
CA ALA A 50 11.17 -16.18 -1.02
C ALA A 50 11.63 -15.28 0.11
N LYS A 51 12.24 -14.14 -0.20
CA LYS A 51 12.24 -13.01 0.72
C LYS A 51 10.79 -12.54 0.86
N ALA A 52 10.17 -12.74 2.03
CA ALA A 52 8.78 -12.41 2.27
C ALA A 52 8.62 -11.44 3.46
N GLY A 53 7.63 -10.56 3.37
CA GLY A 53 7.23 -9.67 4.44
C GLY A 53 5.71 -9.56 4.51
N VAL A 54 5.17 -9.54 5.72
CA VAL A 54 3.73 -9.46 5.95
C VAL A 54 3.40 -8.52 7.11
N TRP A 55 2.30 -7.81 6.95
CA TRP A 55 1.61 -7.10 8.04
C TRP A 55 0.14 -7.45 8.00
N VAL A 56 -0.41 -7.80 9.17
CA VAL A 56 -1.80 -8.22 9.35
C VAL A 56 -2.43 -7.41 10.47
N LYS A 57 -3.69 -7.00 10.29
CA LYS A 57 -4.49 -6.38 11.35
C LYS A 57 -5.97 -6.71 11.20
N ASN A 58 -6.58 -7.21 12.25
CA ASN A 58 -8.04 -7.26 12.37
C ASN A 58 -8.54 -5.88 12.82
N LEU A 59 -9.40 -5.24 12.00
CA LEU A 59 -9.85 -3.86 12.25
C LEU A 59 -10.90 -3.76 13.37
N THR A 60 -11.54 -4.87 13.74
CA THR A 60 -12.52 -4.94 14.83
C THR A 60 -11.84 -5.10 16.18
N THR A 61 -10.92 -6.05 16.31
CA THR A 61 -10.22 -6.32 17.59
C THR A 61 -9.02 -5.40 17.80
N GLY A 62 -8.46 -4.86 16.72
CA GLY A 62 -7.22 -4.08 16.73
C GLY A 62 -5.96 -4.95 16.85
N GLU A 63 -6.08 -6.28 16.96
CA GLU A 63 -4.92 -7.17 17.02
C GLU A 63 -4.15 -7.13 15.70
N GLU A 64 -2.84 -6.96 15.79
CA GLU A 64 -1.93 -6.96 14.65
C GLU A 64 -0.70 -7.83 14.88
N ALA A 65 -0.13 -8.34 13.79
CA ALA A 65 1.15 -9.04 13.80
C ALA A 65 1.93 -8.73 12.51
N ALA A 66 3.25 -8.90 12.57
CA ALA A 66 4.11 -8.47 11.49
C ALA A 66 5.41 -9.27 11.43
N VAL A 67 5.84 -9.61 10.21
CA VAL A 67 7.16 -10.21 9.94
C VAL A 67 7.79 -9.44 8.78
N HIS A 68 9.01 -8.94 8.95
CA HIS A 68 9.69 -8.11 7.96
C HIS A 68 8.83 -6.97 7.39
N ALA A 69 7.93 -6.42 8.22
CA ALA A 69 6.88 -5.51 7.75
C ALA A 69 7.41 -4.11 7.41
N ASP A 70 8.58 -3.76 7.87
CA ASP A 70 9.25 -2.47 7.60
C ASP A 70 10.37 -2.61 6.56
N ASP A 71 10.65 -3.83 6.08
CA ASP A 71 11.54 -4.06 4.96
C ASP A 71 10.95 -3.51 3.67
N THR A 72 11.83 -3.05 2.77
CA THR A 72 11.42 -2.58 1.45
C THR A 72 11.35 -3.72 0.45
N PHE A 73 10.26 -3.70 -0.35
CA PHE A 73 10.00 -4.65 -1.43
C PHE A 73 9.76 -3.92 -2.74
N ASN A 74 10.02 -4.61 -3.86
CA ASN A 74 9.53 -4.19 -5.15
C ASN A 74 8.00 -4.23 -5.16
N SER A 75 7.38 -3.09 -5.31
CA SER A 75 5.92 -3.00 -5.25
C SER A 75 5.22 -3.69 -6.42
N ALA A 76 5.91 -3.81 -7.57
CA ALA A 76 5.24 -4.08 -8.83
C ALA A 76 3.94 -3.25 -8.92
N SER A 77 2.81 -3.86 -9.29
CA SER A 77 1.53 -3.16 -9.48
C SER A 77 0.78 -2.79 -8.20
N VAL A 78 1.26 -3.14 -7.01
CA VAL A 78 0.64 -2.68 -5.75
C VAL A 78 0.70 -1.16 -5.62
N ILE A 79 1.71 -0.51 -6.19
CA ILE A 79 1.87 0.96 -6.19
C ILE A 79 0.72 1.70 -6.91
N LYS A 80 -0.15 1.02 -7.64
CA LYS A 80 -1.34 1.59 -8.28
C LYS A 80 -2.40 2.01 -7.25
N ILE A 81 -2.37 1.46 -6.03
CA ILE A 81 -3.29 1.85 -4.95
C ILE A 81 -3.14 3.33 -4.59
N PRO A 82 -1.97 3.88 -4.23
CA PRO A 82 -1.84 5.31 -3.96
C PRO A 82 -2.20 6.21 -5.15
N VAL A 83 -1.96 5.79 -6.40
CA VAL A 83 -2.42 6.52 -7.59
C VAL A 83 -3.95 6.60 -7.63
N MET A 84 -4.64 5.50 -7.35
CA MET A 84 -6.10 5.46 -7.24
C MET A 84 -6.59 6.40 -6.14
N VAL A 85 -6.01 6.34 -4.94
CA VAL A 85 -6.41 7.18 -3.81
C VAL A 85 -6.25 8.66 -4.13
N LEU A 86 -5.12 9.06 -4.71
CA LEU A 86 -4.88 10.44 -5.10
C LEU A 86 -5.90 10.92 -6.14
N ALA A 87 -6.21 10.09 -7.15
CA ALA A 87 -7.21 10.44 -8.17
C ALA A 87 -8.60 10.67 -7.56
N PHE A 88 -9.03 9.83 -6.62
CA PHE A 88 -10.30 10.03 -5.92
C PHE A 88 -10.29 11.26 -5.01
N GLN A 89 -9.21 11.53 -4.29
CA GLN A 89 -9.08 12.75 -3.48
C GLN A 89 -9.15 14.02 -4.34
N MET A 90 -8.46 14.03 -5.49
CA MET A 90 -8.52 15.16 -6.42
C MET A 90 -9.94 15.34 -6.98
N ALA A 91 -10.65 14.24 -7.23
CA ALA A 91 -12.05 14.31 -7.67
C ALA A 91 -12.98 14.86 -6.58
N ASP A 92 -12.80 14.46 -5.32
CA ASP A 92 -13.56 14.96 -4.17
C ASP A 92 -13.35 16.48 -3.96
N LYS A 93 -12.17 16.99 -4.32
CA LYS A 93 -11.83 18.44 -4.26
C LYS A 93 -12.25 19.21 -5.52
N GLY A 94 -12.79 18.54 -6.54
CA GLY A 94 -13.12 19.17 -7.83
C GLY A 94 -11.91 19.49 -8.72
N GLU A 95 -10.71 19.03 -8.36
CA GLU A 95 -9.48 19.21 -9.15
C GLU A 95 -9.42 18.25 -10.35
N LEU A 96 -10.20 17.18 -10.34
CA LEU A 96 -10.26 16.15 -11.36
C LEU A 96 -11.69 15.68 -11.56
N SER A 97 -12.09 15.35 -12.80
CA SER A 97 -13.39 14.75 -13.06
C SER A 97 -13.24 13.28 -13.43
N LEU A 98 -13.79 12.38 -12.60
CA LEU A 98 -13.80 10.94 -12.91
C LEU A 98 -14.72 10.62 -14.11
N ALA A 99 -15.66 11.50 -14.45
CA ALA A 99 -16.56 11.35 -15.62
C ALA A 99 -15.92 11.83 -16.91
N GLN A 100 -14.77 12.53 -16.87
CA GLN A 100 -14.10 12.99 -18.10
C GLN A 100 -13.72 11.81 -18.99
N ARG A 101 -13.90 11.97 -20.30
CA ARG A 101 -13.46 11.00 -21.29
C ARG A 101 -11.95 11.13 -21.52
N VAL A 102 -11.29 9.98 -21.66
CA VAL A 102 -9.86 9.90 -21.96
C VAL A 102 -9.70 9.15 -23.28
N THR A 103 -9.16 9.82 -24.31
CA THR A 103 -8.87 9.14 -25.58
C THR A 103 -7.59 8.33 -25.41
N ILE A 104 -7.64 7.04 -25.69
CA ILE A 104 -6.51 6.12 -25.68
C ILE A 104 -6.02 5.92 -27.12
N ASN A 105 -4.84 6.42 -27.42
CA ASN A 105 -4.24 6.31 -28.74
C ASN A 105 -3.27 5.11 -28.79
N ALA A 106 -2.82 4.75 -30.00
CA ALA A 106 -1.85 3.68 -30.18
C ALA A 106 -0.54 3.91 -29.37
N ALA A 107 -0.11 5.16 -29.24
CA ALA A 107 1.07 5.55 -28.46
C ALA A 107 0.91 5.34 -26.94
N ASP A 108 -0.32 5.20 -26.44
CA ASP A 108 -0.60 4.99 -25.03
C ASP A 108 -0.54 3.50 -24.64
N PHE A 109 -0.56 2.59 -25.61
CA PHE A 109 -0.58 1.16 -25.35
C PHE A 109 0.70 0.69 -24.67
N ARG A 110 0.55 -0.07 -23.58
CA ARG A 110 1.65 -0.64 -22.80
C ARG A 110 1.59 -2.15 -22.80
N GLY A 111 2.76 -2.77 -22.79
CA GLY A 111 2.89 -4.22 -22.64
C GLY A 111 2.53 -4.72 -21.23
N GLY A 112 2.69 -6.01 -21.01
CA GLY A 112 2.41 -6.66 -19.73
C GLY A 112 0.92 -6.84 -19.47
N SER A 113 0.44 -6.51 -18.25
CA SER A 113 -0.94 -6.72 -17.83
C SER A 113 -1.92 -5.70 -18.42
N GLY A 114 -3.18 -6.10 -18.52
CA GLY A 114 -4.29 -5.24 -18.89
C GLY A 114 -4.94 -5.58 -20.21
N VAL A 115 -6.03 -4.88 -20.50
CA VAL A 115 -6.91 -5.15 -21.64
C VAL A 115 -6.92 -4.03 -22.68
N PHE A 116 -6.60 -2.79 -22.31
CA PHE A 116 -6.71 -1.65 -23.23
C PHE A 116 -5.84 -1.78 -24.47
N ARG A 117 -4.67 -2.40 -24.37
CA ARG A 117 -3.77 -2.63 -25.51
C ARG A 117 -4.34 -3.53 -26.61
N TYR A 118 -5.44 -4.24 -26.34
CA TYR A 118 -6.11 -5.13 -27.29
C TYR A 118 -7.32 -4.46 -27.96
N ASN A 119 -7.63 -3.23 -27.60
CA ASN A 119 -8.69 -2.45 -28.22
C ASN A 119 -8.16 -1.62 -29.41
N ASP A 120 -9.06 -1.16 -30.27
CA ASP A 120 -8.72 -0.23 -31.31
C ASP A 120 -8.31 1.13 -30.71
N PRO A 121 -7.31 1.82 -31.31
CA PRO A 121 -6.96 3.18 -30.94
C PRO A 121 -8.15 4.14 -31.10
N GLY A 122 -8.25 5.12 -30.20
CA GLY A 122 -9.36 6.07 -30.18
C GLY A 122 -10.49 5.70 -29.21
N LEU A 123 -10.36 4.56 -28.48
CA LEU A 123 -11.26 4.26 -27.38
C LEU A 123 -11.35 5.42 -26.38
N GLN A 124 -12.56 5.73 -25.90
CA GLN A 124 -12.81 6.88 -25.00
C GLN A 124 -13.52 6.45 -23.71
N PRO A 125 -12.90 5.68 -22.81
CA PRO A 125 -13.44 5.38 -21.48
C PRO A 125 -13.52 6.66 -20.63
N THR A 126 -14.32 6.60 -19.55
CA THR A 126 -14.21 7.60 -18.50
C THR A 126 -12.92 7.40 -17.71
N LEU A 127 -12.43 8.45 -17.05
CA LEU A 127 -11.27 8.28 -16.13
C LEU A 127 -11.58 7.27 -15.02
N ARG A 128 -12.85 7.19 -14.58
CA ARG A 128 -13.29 6.17 -13.63
C ARG A 128 -13.10 4.75 -14.17
N ASP A 129 -13.41 4.51 -15.47
CA ASP A 129 -13.19 3.20 -16.10
C ASP A 129 -11.69 2.90 -16.25
N VAL A 130 -10.88 3.93 -16.52
CA VAL A 130 -9.41 3.81 -16.54
C VAL A 130 -8.90 3.37 -15.16
N LEU A 131 -9.32 4.02 -14.07
CA LEU A 131 -8.95 3.63 -12.71
C LEU A 131 -9.44 2.21 -12.38
N LEU A 132 -10.64 1.85 -12.82
CA LEU A 132 -11.17 0.50 -12.65
C LEU A 132 -10.24 -0.54 -13.30
N GLN A 133 -9.87 -0.36 -14.58
CA GLN A 133 -8.98 -1.29 -15.28
C GLN A 133 -7.56 -1.32 -14.68
N MET A 134 -7.05 -0.17 -14.23
CA MET A 134 -5.77 -0.10 -13.51
C MET A 134 -5.76 -1.02 -12.28
N ILE A 135 -6.90 -1.15 -11.59
CA ILE A 135 -7.00 -1.99 -10.39
C ILE A 135 -7.36 -3.43 -10.75
N ILE A 136 -8.46 -3.68 -11.47
CA ILE A 136 -9.02 -5.03 -11.61
C ILE A 136 -8.21 -5.95 -12.53
N THR A 137 -7.67 -5.43 -13.62
CA THR A 137 -6.81 -6.19 -14.57
C THR A 137 -5.35 -5.78 -14.47
N SER A 138 -5.04 -4.89 -13.53
CA SER A 138 -3.70 -4.32 -13.41
C SER A 138 -3.20 -3.66 -14.71
N ASP A 139 -4.09 -3.05 -15.50
CA ASP A 139 -3.80 -2.51 -16.84
C ASP A 139 -2.69 -1.45 -16.78
N ASN A 140 -1.62 -1.66 -17.56
CA ASN A 140 -0.47 -0.77 -17.57
C ASN A 140 -0.72 0.50 -18.41
N THR A 141 -1.50 0.40 -19.48
CA THR A 141 -1.97 1.57 -20.25
C THR A 141 -2.80 2.48 -19.35
N ALA A 142 -3.76 1.90 -18.63
CA ALA A 142 -4.56 2.63 -17.64
C ALA A 142 -3.69 3.26 -16.54
N THR A 143 -2.63 2.57 -16.11
CA THR A 143 -1.72 3.06 -15.07
C THR A 143 -1.02 4.34 -15.50
N ASP A 144 -0.42 4.35 -16.68
CA ASP A 144 0.32 5.52 -17.15
C ASP A 144 -0.61 6.70 -17.41
N ILE A 145 -1.82 6.44 -17.94
CA ILE A 145 -2.86 7.46 -18.09
C ILE A 145 -3.26 8.03 -16.71
N ALA A 146 -3.50 7.18 -15.73
CA ALA A 146 -3.87 7.61 -14.37
C ALA A 146 -2.76 8.45 -13.74
N ILE A 147 -1.49 8.01 -13.82
CA ILE A 147 -0.33 8.76 -13.34
C ILE A 147 -0.27 10.13 -13.99
N ALA A 148 -0.43 10.23 -15.32
CA ALA A 148 -0.45 11.51 -16.03
C ALA A 148 -1.60 12.41 -15.58
N LYS A 149 -2.81 11.85 -15.39
CA LYS A 149 -4.00 12.60 -14.96
C LYS A 149 -3.92 13.15 -13.54
N VAL A 150 -3.21 12.48 -12.64
CA VAL A 150 -2.98 12.99 -11.27
C VAL A 150 -1.79 13.95 -11.19
N GLY A 151 -1.10 14.24 -12.28
CA GLY A 151 0.02 15.20 -12.34
C GLY A 151 1.42 14.59 -12.33
N GLY A 152 1.54 13.29 -12.66
CA GLY A 152 2.83 12.61 -12.83
C GLY A 152 3.39 11.97 -11.56
N VAL A 153 4.54 11.33 -11.73
CA VAL A 153 5.26 10.59 -10.67
C VAL A 153 5.56 11.48 -9.46
N ASP A 154 6.05 12.70 -9.70
CA ASP A 154 6.43 13.62 -8.63
C ASP A 154 5.21 14.06 -7.79
N ARG A 155 4.06 14.26 -8.41
CA ARG A 155 2.83 14.60 -7.69
C ARG A 155 2.36 13.44 -6.79
N VAL A 156 2.45 12.19 -7.28
CA VAL A 156 2.16 10.99 -6.47
C VAL A 156 3.10 10.93 -5.28
N ASN A 157 4.39 11.12 -5.48
CA ASN A 157 5.38 11.07 -4.40
C ASN A 157 5.23 12.24 -3.40
N ALA A 158 4.91 13.44 -3.86
CA ALA A 158 4.61 14.56 -2.99
C ALA A 158 3.37 14.28 -2.12
N TRP A 159 2.34 13.65 -2.69
CA TRP A 159 1.17 13.21 -1.94
C TRP A 159 1.52 12.13 -0.90
N LEU A 160 2.32 11.13 -1.27
CA LEU A 160 2.80 10.09 -0.34
C LEU A 160 3.55 10.71 0.83
N ALA A 161 4.46 11.66 0.56
CA ALA A 161 5.23 12.35 1.59
C ALA A 161 4.34 13.16 2.52
N SER A 162 3.36 13.91 1.99
CA SER A 162 2.42 14.71 2.79
C SER A 162 1.49 13.88 3.67
N ASN A 163 1.33 12.58 3.37
CA ASN A 163 0.55 11.61 4.14
C ASN A 163 1.42 10.71 5.04
N GLY A 164 2.70 11.04 5.22
CA GLY A 164 3.60 10.34 6.15
C GLY A 164 4.21 9.03 5.61
N TYR A 165 4.21 8.83 4.28
CA TYR A 165 4.74 7.60 3.66
C TYR A 165 6.13 7.78 3.01
N THR A 166 6.88 8.83 3.34
CA THR A 166 8.05 9.33 2.62
C THR A 166 9.02 8.24 2.13
N ASP A 167 9.50 7.36 2.98
CA ASP A 167 10.49 6.34 2.58
C ASP A 167 9.88 4.93 2.46
N ALA A 168 8.67 4.77 2.92
CA ALA A 168 7.98 3.48 2.98
C ALA A 168 7.18 3.15 1.71
N LEU A 169 6.66 4.18 1.02
CA LEU A 169 5.94 4.07 -0.25
C LEU A 169 6.50 5.08 -1.24
N ARG A 170 6.89 4.63 -2.42
CA ARG A 170 7.39 5.51 -3.48
C ARG A 170 7.09 4.94 -4.86
N LEU A 171 6.55 5.75 -5.75
CA LEU A 171 6.49 5.48 -7.19
C LEU A 171 7.80 5.93 -7.83
N ASN A 172 8.54 5.03 -8.49
CA ASN A 172 9.83 5.37 -9.07
C ASN A 172 9.72 5.91 -10.50
N MET A 173 8.78 5.40 -11.29
CA MET A 173 8.66 5.70 -12.73
C MET A 173 7.29 5.28 -13.25
N THR A 174 7.00 5.60 -14.52
CA THR A 174 5.84 5.07 -15.25
C THR A 174 6.08 3.63 -15.71
N THR A 175 5.03 2.93 -16.17
CA THR A 175 5.20 1.59 -16.72
C THR A 175 5.95 1.64 -18.07
N ALA A 176 5.78 2.72 -18.83
CA ALA A 176 6.56 2.96 -20.07
C ALA A 176 8.07 3.02 -19.77
N ASP A 177 8.47 3.82 -18.77
CA ASP A 177 9.88 3.94 -18.39
C ASP A 177 10.44 2.60 -17.91
N LEU A 178 9.66 1.84 -17.12
CA LEU A 178 10.05 0.53 -16.64
C LEU A 178 10.33 -0.42 -17.80
N PHE A 179 9.40 -0.53 -18.76
CA PHE A 179 9.58 -1.41 -19.91
C PHE A 179 10.70 -0.95 -20.82
N ALA A 180 10.90 0.36 -21.00
CA ALA A 180 12.03 0.91 -21.76
C ALA A 180 13.38 0.50 -21.12
N LYS A 181 13.49 0.54 -19.76
CA LYS A 181 14.68 0.08 -19.06
C LYS A 181 14.95 -1.41 -19.26
N TYR A 182 13.91 -2.26 -19.15
CA TYR A 182 14.08 -3.69 -19.40
C TYR A 182 14.44 -3.98 -20.87
N GLY A 183 13.84 -3.26 -21.82
CA GLY A 183 14.16 -3.37 -23.24
C GLY A 183 15.57 -2.92 -23.59
N ALA A 184 16.17 -2.02 -22.80
CA ALA A 184 17.53 -1.55 -22.98
C ALA A 184 18.60 -2.41 -22.28
N LEU A 185 18.19 -3.50 -21.60
CA LEU A 185 19.15 -4.40 -20.97
C LEU A 185 20.05 -5.06 -22.04
N PRO A 186 21.37 -5.10 -21.83
CA PRO A 186 22.28 -5.84 -22.69
C PRO A 186 21.84 -7.32 -22.86
N GLN A 187 22.10 -7.88 -24.04
CA GLN A 187 21.84 -9.30 -24.28
C GLN A 187 22.58 -10.17 -23.25
N GLY A 188 21.87 -11.16 -22.67
CA GLY A 188 22.40 -12.03 -21.61
C GLY A 188 22.28 -11.47 -20.19
N SER A 189 21.74 -10.27 -20.00
CA SER A 189 21.45 -9.73 -18.67
C SER A 189 20.43 -10.59 -17.95
N ASN A 190 20.62 -10.77 -16.63
CA ASN A 190 19.62 -11.42 -15.78
C ASN A 190 18.52 -10.45 -15.35
N ALA A 191 17.41 -10.42 -16.09
CA ALA A 191 16.27 -9.56 -15.79
C ALA A 191 15.63 -9.88 -14.42
N ASN A 192 15.65 -11.16 -14.00
CA ASN A 192 15.12 -11.55 -12.69
C ASN A 192 15.96 -10.99 -11.55
N ASP A 193 17.29 -10.96 -11.70
CA ASP A 193 18.16 -10.31 -10.72
C ASP A 193 17.86 -8.80 -10.62
N LYS A 194 17.65 -8.12 -11.75
CA LYS A 194 17.24 -6.72 -11.76
C LYS A 194 15.92 -6.51 -11.02
N THR A 195 14.94 -7.36 -11.26
CA THR A 195 13.65 -7.32 -10.56
C THR A 195 13.79 -7.51 -9.06
N ASN A 196 14.67 -8.41 -8.63
CA ASN A 196 14.84 -8.74 -7.23
C ASN A 196 15.67 -7.72 -6.45
N ASN A 197 16.78 -7.25 -7.04
CA ASN A 197 17.85 -6.62 -6.29
C ASN A 197 18.16 -5.18 -6.70
N ASP A 198 17.71 -4.73 -7.90
CA ASP A 198 18.05 -3.40 -8.42
C ASP A 198 16.82 -2.47 -8.38
N ARG A 199 16.77 -1.59 -7.37
CA ARG A 199 15.65 -0.63 -7.21
C ARG A 199 15.47 0.30 -8.42
N GLY A 200 16.47 0.45 -9.27
CA GLY A 200 16.38 1.17 -10.53
C GLY A 200 15.47 0.50 -11.57
N TYR A 201 15.11 -0.78 -11.35
CA TYR A 201 14.19 -1.57 -12.17
C TYR A 201 12.87 -1.88 -11.45
N TRP A 202 12.56 -1.20 -10.36
CA TRP A 202 11.31 -1.33 -9.64
C TRP A 202 10.34 -0.23 -10.04
N LEU A 203 9.09 -0.60 -10.33
CA LEU A 203 8.03 0.38 -10.60
C LEU A 203 7.83 1.29 -9.39
N GLY A 204 7.93 0.73 -8.21
CA GLY A 204 7.90 1.46 -6.96
C GLY A 204 8.47 0.63 -5.80
N VAL A 205 8.65 1.31 -4.68
CA VAL A 205 9.09 0.72 -3.41
C VAL A 205 7.91 0.75 -2.44
N MET A 206 7.66 -0.35 -1.75
CA MET A 206 6.64 -0.42 -0.69
C MET A 206 7.13 -1.26 0.49
N THR A 207 6.61 -0.95 1.69
CA THR A 207 6.76 -1.81 2.87
C THR A 207 5.40 -2.42 3.23
N PRO A 208 5.34 -3.65 3.76
CA PRO A 208 4.10 -4.29 4.16
C PRO A 208 3.27 -3.45 5.14
N ARG A 209 3.89 -2.89 6.18
CA ARG A 209 3.20 -2.09 7.20
C ARG A 209 2.60 -0.81 6.63
N ALA A 210 3.36 -0.03 5.89
CA ALA A 210 2.86 1.23 5.34
C ALA A 210 1.74 0.99 4.32
N THR A 211 1.87 -0.04 3.49
CA THR A 211 0.83 -0.46 2.55
C THR A 211 -0.44 -0.90 3.29
N GLY A 212 -0.29 -1.73 4.32
CA GLY A 212 -1.41 -2.18 5.14
C GLY A 212 -2.13 -1.02 5.82
N ARG A 213 -1.41 -0.04 6.34
CA ARG A 213 -2.00 1.18 6.92
C ARG A 213 -2.76 2.03 5.91
N LEU A 214 -2.28 2.12 4.67
CA LEU A 214 -3.02 2.79 3.60
C LEU A 214 -4.34 2.08 3.31
N ILE A 215 -4.33 0.74 3.24
CA ILE A 215 -5.53 -0.07 3.03
C ILE A 215 -6.48 0.02 4.25
N GLU A 216 -5.95 -0.02 5.48
CA GLU A 216 -6.72 0.24 6.69
C GLU A 216 -7.43 1.60 6.61
N SER A 217 -6.73 2.64 6.16
CA SER A 217 -7.30 3.99 6.01
C SER A 217 -8.43 4.03 4.99
N ILE A 218 -8.32 3.30 3.87
CA ILE A 218 -9.38 3.15 2.87
C ILE A 218 -10.60 2.47 3.50
N GLN A 219 -10.41 1.37 4.23
CA GLN A 219 -11.52 0.61 4.84
C GLN A 219 -12.21 1.40 5.95
N ARG A 220 -11.45 2.04 6.84
CA ARG A 220 -12.02 2.88 7.89
C ARG A 220 -12.81 4.07 7.34
N CYS A 221 -12.34 4.67 6.26
CA CYS A 221 -13.08 5.70 5.54
C CYS A 221 -14.38 5.14 4.94
N ASN A 222 -14.34 3.95 4.33
CA ASN A 222 -15.52 3.25 3.80
C ASN A 222 -16.56 3.00 4.91
N ASP A 223 -16.14 2.56 6.09
CA ASP A 223 -17.01 2.22 7.22
C ASP A 223 -17.40 3.43 8.08
N LYS A 224 -16.94 4.63 7.73
CA LYS A 224 -17.11 5.86 8.55
C LYS A 224 -16.52 5.76 9.96
N THR A 225 -15.52 4.92 10.13
CA THR A 225 -14.77 4.76 11.40
C THR A 225 -13.40 5.44 11.37
N ALA A 226 -13.10 6.18 10.30
CA ALA A 226 -11.85 6.92 10.15
C ALA A 226 -11.74 8.03 11.20
N SER A 227 -10.53 8.19 11.75
CA SER A 227 -10.17 9.40 12.49
C SER A 227 -10.05 10.59 11.54
N SER A 228 -10.31 11.81 12.04
CA SER A 228 -10.13 13.02 11.24
C SER A 228 -8.63 13.38 11.09
N PRO A 229 -8.16 13.82 9.90
CA PRO A 229 -8.94 13.96 8.66
C PRO A 229 -9.16 12.60 7.95
N ALA A 230 -10.33 12.40 7.36
CA ALA A 230 -10.62 11.22 6.54
C ALA A 230 -9.75 11.22 5.27
N LEU A 231 -9.41 10.00 4.80
CA LEU A 231 -8.58 9.84 3.61
C LEU A 231 -9.20 10.47 2.35
N ALA A 232 -10.52 10.32 2.17
CA ALA A 232 -11.31 10.84 1.05
C ALA A 232 -12.79 10.93 1.48
N ALA A 233 -13.69 11.36 0.60
CA ALA A 233 -15.11 11.24 0.84
C ALA A 233 -15.50 9.75 0.99
N GLN A 234 -16.43 9.44 1.89
CA GLN A 234 -16.85 8.05 2.17
C GLN A 234 -17.30 7.31 0.89
N LYS A 235 -18.02 7.99 0.00
CA LYS A 235 -18.43 7.42 -1.31
C LYS A 235 -17.22 7.02 -2.16
N SER A 236 -16.17 7.84 -2.16
CA SER A 236 -14.92 7.57 -2.89
C SER A 236 -14.21 6.36 -2.29
N CYS A 237 -14.15 6.24 -0.96
CA CYS A 237 -13.59 5.07 -0.29
C CYS A 237 -14.39 3.80 -0.59
N ALA A 238 -15.73 3.87 -0.60
CA ALA A 238 -16.60 2.75 -0.99
C ALA A 238 -16.37 2.32 -2.45
N ASP A 239 -16.16 3.28 -3.36
CA ASP A 239 -15.81 2.98 -4.75
C ASP A 239 -14.44 2.32 -4.89
N MET A 240 -13.43 2.77 -4.14
CA MET A 240 -12.10 2.14 -4.11
C MET A 240 -12.17 0.69 -3.60
N VAL A 241 -12.88 0.44 -2.50
CA VAL A 241 -13.08 -0.93 -1.98
C VAL A 241 -13.82 -1.80 -3.01
N ARG A 242 -14.85 -1.25 -3.67
CA ARG A 242 -15.59 -1.97 -4.73
C ARG A 242 -14.69 -2.32 -5.92
N MET A 243 -13.80 -1.42 -6.36
CA MET A 243 -12.83 -1.72 -7.41
C MET A 243 -11.88 -2.84 -6.99
N MET A 244 -11.35 -2.79 -5.77
CA MET A 244 -10.49 -3.83 -5.24
C MET A 244 -11.20 -5.19 -5.07
N ARG A 245 -12.51 -5.21 -4.75
CA ARG A 245 -13.32 -6.44 -4.71
C ARG A 245 -13.56 -7.07 -6.07
N ALA A 246 -13.45 -6.30 -7.13
CA ALA A 246 -13.60 -6.77 -8.51
C ALA A 246 -12.27 -7.25 -9.13
N GLN A 247 -11.21 -7.41 -8.34
CA GLN A 247 -9.89 -7.87 -8.80
C GLN A 247 -10.00 -9.20 -9.56
N GLN A 248 -9.34 -9.30 -10.72
CA GLN A 248 -9.41 -10.44 -11.63
C GLN A 248 -8.09 -11.23 -11.73
N SER A 249 -7.04 -10.79 -11.07
CA SER A 249 -5.77 -11.51 -10.98
C SER A 249 -5.48 -11.98 -9.56
N GLY A 250 -4.56 -12.94 -9.40
CA GLY A 250 -4.14 -13.44 -8.09
C GLY A 250 -5.15 -14.36 -7.41
N ALA A 251 -5.98 -15.08 -8.18
CA ALA A 251 -6.96 -16.02 -7.63
C ALA A 251 -6.33 -17.13 -6.76
N ARG A 252 -5.02 -17.40 -6.93
CA ARG A 252 -4.25 -18.36 -6.12
C ARG A 252 -3.60 -17.73 -4.88
N ARG A 253 -3.82 -16.43 -4.59
CA ARG A 253 -3.22 -15.72 -3.46
C ARG A 253 -4.24 -15.49 -2.35
N LEU A 254 -4.41 -14.25 -1.86
CA LEU A 254 -5.29 -13.98 -0.72
C LEU A 254 -6.67 -14.65 -0.80
N PRO A 255 -7.39 -14.68 -1.93
CA PRO A 255 -8.72 -15.31 -1.98
C PRO A 255 -8.71 -16.83 -2.12
N HIS A 256 -7.56 -17.47 -2.40
CA HIS A 256 -7.48 -18.85 -2.91
C HIS A 256 -8.26 -19.88 -2.08
N PHE A 257 -8.05 -19.89 -0.76
CA PHE A 257 -8.66 -20.87 0.14
C PHE A 257 -9.78 -20.25 0.99
N LEU A 258 -10.26 -19.05 0.64
CA LEU A 258 -11.24 -18.33 1.41
C LEU A 258 -12.62 -18.40 0.75
N ASN A 259 -13.66 -18.60 1.57
CA ASN A 259 -15.07 -18.54 1.16
C ASN A 259 -15.73 -17.20 1.57
N VAL A 260 -14.92 -16.16 1.77
CA VAL A 260 -15.38 -14.81 2.13
C VAL A 260 -14.90 -13.81 1.09
N PRO A 261 -15.58 -12.67 0.92
CA PRO A 261 -15.16 -11.67 -0.04
C PRO A 261 -13.77 -11.09 0.31
N VAL A 262 -12.99 -10.81 -0.74
CA VAL A 262 -11.67 -10.17 -0.60
C VAL A 262 -11.62 -8.96 -1.53
N ALA A 263 -11.20 -7.81 -1.00
CA ALA A 263 -10.87 -6.63 -1.79
C ALA A 263 -9.34 -6.51 -1.82
N HIS A 264 -8.71 -6.72 -2.98
CA HIS A 264 -7.26 -6.82 -3.02
C HIS A 264 -6.63 -6.21 -4.28
N LYS A 265 -5.32 -6.07 -4.25
CA LYS A 265 -4.50 -5.66 -5.39
C LYS A 265 -3.22 -6.49 -5.43
N THR A 266 -2.99 -7.10 -6.57
CA THR A 266 -1.78 -7.89 -6.84
C THR A 266 -0.65 -7.04 -7.38
N GLY A 267 0.57 -7.54 -7.19
CA GLY A 267 1.78 -7.05 -7.85
C GLY A 267 2.60 -8.22 -8.37
N ASP A 268 2.88 -8.25 -9.68
CA ASP A 268 3.40 -9.43 -10.35
C ASP A 268 4.66 -9.13 -11.13
N PHE A 269 5.63 -10.02 -11.02
CA PHE A 269 6.77 -10.13 -11.95
C PHE A 269 7.24 -11.60 -11.99
N PRO A 270 6.47 -12.48 -12.66
CA PRO A 270 6.82 -13.90 -12.71
C PRO A 270 8.19 -14.12 -13.37
N PRO A 271 9.00 -15.07 -12.91
CA PRO A 271 8.67 -16.05 -11.85
C PRO A 271 9.13 -15.62 -10.44
N VAL A 272 9.60 -14.38 -10.24
CA VAL A 272 10.37 -14.00 -9.05
C VAL A 272 9.64 -13.14 -8.01
N LEU A 273 8.43 -12.63 -8.33
CA LEU A 273 7.70 -11.74 -7.46
C LEU A 273 6.19 -11.94 -7.55
N ALA A 274 5.54 -12.16 -6.41
CA ALA A 274 4.10 -12.30 -6.25
C ALA A 274 3.64 -11.57 -4.98
N ASN A 275 3.19 -10.34 -5.11
CA ASN A 275 2.61 -9.57 -4.01
C ASN A 275 1.09 -9.69 -4.04
N ASP A 276 0.46 -9.66 -2.86
CA ASP A 276 -0.98 -9.45 -2.77
C ASP A 276 -1.33 -8.73 -1.46
N VAL A 277 -2.11 -7.66 -1.55
CA VAL A 277 -2.46 -6.81 -0.42
C VAL A 277 -3.95 -6.48 -0.47
N GLY A 278 -4.63 -6.54 0.68
CA GLY A 278 -6.06 -6.30 0.65
C GLY A 278 -6.76 -6.41 1.99
N ILE A 279 -8.09 -6.48 1.89
CA ILE A 279 -9.04 -6.61 2.99
C ILE A 279 -9.81 -7.90 2.81
N VAL A 280 -9.71 -8.78 3.77
CA VAL A 280 -10.53 -10.00 3.87
C VAL A 280 -11.74 -9.69 4.75
N PHE A 281 -12.95 -9.89 4.25
CA PHE A 281 -14.19 -9.63 5.00
C PHE A 281 -14.62 -10.89 5.76
N ALA A 282 -13.87 -11.22 6.82
CA ALA A 282 -14.08 -12.38 7.68
C ALA A 282 -15.26 -12.18 8.66
N ARG A 283 -15.72 -13.24 9.34
CA ARG A 283 -16.78 -13.16 10.36
C ARG A 283 -16.37 -12.33 11.57
N SER A 284 -15.10 -12.40 11.95
CA SER A 284 -14.48 -11.61 13.03
C SER A 284 -14.35 -10.12 12.69
N GLY A 285 -14.73 -9.71 11.49
CA GLY A 285 -14.60 -8.37 10.96
C GLY A 285 -13.56 -8.24 9.85
N PRO A 286 -13.37 -7.04 9.28
CA PRO A 286 -12.39 -6.83 8.22
C PRO A 286 -10.96 -7.07 8.73
N ILE A 287 -10.21 -7.89 7.99
CA ILE A 287 -8.79 -8.17 8.24
C ILE A 287 -7.98 -7.58 7.10
N VAL A 288 -7.07 -6.67 7.38
CA VAL A 288 -6.09 -6.21 6.41
C VAL A 288 -4.91 -7.17 6.39
N ILE A 289 -4.55 -7.64 5.18
CA ILE A 289 -3.36 -8.45 4.93
C ILE A 289 -2.53 -7.75 3.86
N SER A 290 -1.28 -7.47 4.16
CA SER A 290 -0.32 -6.86 3.23
C SER A 290 0.87 -7.79 3.08
N PHE A 291 0.90 -8.58 2.00
CA PHE A 291 1.89 -9.63 1.76
C PHE A 291 2.77 -9.25 0.56
N PHE A 292 4.07 -9.19 0.78
CA PHE A 292 5.07 -8.90 -0.24
C PHE A 292 6.09 -10.02 -0.35
N THR A 293 6.55 -10.26 -1.59
CA THR A 293 7.63 -11.21 -1.89
C THR A 293 8.63 -10.62 -2.87
N ASN A 294 9.88 -11.03 -2.75
CA ASN A 294 10.94 -10.88 -3.76
C ASN A 294 11.75 -12.17 -3.80
N ALA A 295 12.43 -12.43 -4.89
CA ALA A 295 13.33 -13.56 -5.04
C ALA A 295 12.65 -14.92 -4.72
N ILE A 296 11.50 -15.17 -5.35
CA ILE A 296 10.83 -16.47 -5.24
C ILE A 296 11.75 -17.56 -5.79
N GLU A 297 11.91 -18.61 -5.01
CA GLU A 297 12.64 -19.84 -5.36
C GLU A 297 11.64 -20.96 -5.63
N GLY A 298 11.90 -21.74 -6.69
CA GLY A 298 11.01 -22.84 -7.09
C GLY A 298 9.79 -22.40 -7.93
N PRO A 299 8.73 -23.23 -7.96
CA PRO A 299 7.55 -22.95 -8.80
C PRO A 299 6.76 -21.73 -8.32
N TYR A 300 6.53 -20.78 -9.22
CA TYR A 300 5.78 -19.55 -8.93
C TYR A 300 4.38 -19.81 -8.35
N ALA A 301 3.67 -20.80 -8.93
CA ALA A 301 2.34 -21.17 -8.47
C ALA A 301 2.33 -21.71 -7.02
N GLU A 302 3.40 -22.37 -6.57
CA GLU A 302 3.52 -22.82 -5.18
C GLU A 302 3.67 -21.64 -4.21
N ALA A 303 4.43 -20.63 -4.60
CA ALA A 303 4.54 -19.40 -3.79
C ALA A 303 3.19 -18.69 -3.70
N GLU A 304 2.41 -18.62 -4.79
CA GLU A 304 1.04 -18.06 -4.77
C GLU A 304 0.13 -18.84 -3.82
N ASP A 305 0.12 -20.19 -3.89
CA ASP A 305 -0.69 -21.04 -3.01
C ASP A 305 -0.31 -20.87 -1.54
N ARG A 306 0.97 -20.68 -1.24
CA ARG A 306 1.44 -20.42 0.13
C ARG A 306 0.93 -19.08 0.66
N ILE A 307 0.87 -18.03 -0.18
CA ILE A 307 0.23 -16.75 0.21
C ILE A 307 -1.23 -17.00 0.58
N GLY A 308 -1.96 -17.74 -0.25
CA GLY A 308 -3.35 -18.11 0.02
C GLY A 308 -3.51 -18.93 1.31
N ARG A 309 -2.60 -19.88 1.55
CA ARG A 309 -2.61 -20.68 2.79
C ARG A 309 -2.38 -19.84 4.04
N VAL A 310 -1.44 -18.90 4.00
CA VAL A 310 -1.20 -17.96 5.11
C VAL A 310 -2.45 -17.11 5.36
N ALA A 311 -3.10 -16.61 4.31
CA ALA A 311 -4.35 -15.86 4.45
C ALA A 311 -5.46 -16.70 5.10
N GLN A 312 -5.59 -17.97 4.71
CA GLN A 312 -6.54 -18.91 5.32
C GLN A 312 -6.27 -19.10 6.82
N LEU A 313 -5.02 -19.36 7.19
CA LEU A 313 -4.63 -19.56 8.59
C LEU A 313 -4.88 -18.30 9.45
N ILE A 314 -4.69 -17.11 8.88
CA ILE A 314 -5.00 -15.84 9.54
C ILE A 314 -6.51 -15.74 9.80
N VAL A 315 -7.35 -16.06 8.81
CA VAL A 315 -8.81 -16.03 8.96
C VAL A 315 -9.27 -17.08 9.98
N GLU A 316 -8.75 -18.30 9.91
CA GLU A 316 -9.05 -19.37 10.87
C GLU A 316 -8.68 -18.97 12.30
N TYR A 317 -7.54 -18.29 12.50
CA TYR A 317 -7.12 -17.76 13.78
C TYR A 317 -8.15 -16.79 14.36
N PHE A 318 -8.59 -15.81 13.59
CA PHE A 318 -9.53 -14.80 14.08
C PHE A 318 -10.97 -15.32 14.20
N ASP A 319 -11.42 -16.16 13.26
CA ASP A 319 -12.79 -16.67 13.22
C ASP A 319 -13.00 -17.87 14.19
N GLY A 320 -11.93 -18.56 14.57
CA GLY A 320 -11.96 -19.66 15.55
C GLY A 320 -11.78 -19.22 17.01
N ALA A 321 -11.35 -17.98 17.24
CA ALA A 321 -11.16 -17.41 18.59
C ALA A 321 -12.45 -16.86 19.24
N GLN A 322 -13.65 -17.09 18.62
CA GLN A 322 -14.95 -16.62 19.11
C GLN A 322 -15.66 -17.71 19.93
#